data_49a8bdc5458aaad517cf996360413f08
#
_entry.id   49a8bdc5458aaad517cf996360413f08
#
_cell.length_a   1.000
_cell.length_b   1.000
_cell.length_c   1.000
_cell.angle_alpha   90.00
_cell.angle_beta   90.00
_cell.angle_gamma   90.00
#
_symmetry.space_group_name_H-M   'P 1'
#
loop_
_entity.id
_entity.type
_entity.pdbx_description
1 polymer ?
#
loop_
_entity_poly.entity_id
_entity_poly.type
_entity_poly.pdbx_seq_one_letter_code
_entity_poly.pdbx_strand_id
1 'polypeptide(L)'
;TAIRSINPRTESVSMPKMKQKTDNEIKELLLGSDDERIFAVYEAIRRGFDLAEIQSLTRIDNYYLTKLKNIADTETSLGNGFSGDLYFRAKTLGFLDSTIEKITGEEISAPIAAGYNTVDTCAAEFDVKKPYFYSSFDEDNEAAMFGKAHPTSKKKILVVGSGPTSIGL
;
A
#
# COMPACT_ATOMS: atom_id res chain seq x y z
N THR A 1 -2.32 1.04 -0.51
CA THR A 1 -2.90 2.11 -1.37
C THR A 1 -4.33 1.78 -1.76
N ALA A 2 -4.64 0.62 -2.37
CA ALA A 2 -6.00 0.25 -2.80
C ALA A 2 -7.03 0.30 -1.66
N ILE A 3 -6.69 -0.25 -0.49
CA ILE A 3 -7.58 -0.24 0.68
C ILE A 3 -7.89 1.19 1.15
N ARG A 4 -6.89 2.08 1.12
CA ARG A 4 -7.09 3.50 1.47
C ARG A 4 -7.94 4.25 0.46
N SER A 5 -7.93 3.86 -0.81
CA SER A 5 -8.78 4.47 -1.83
C SER A 5 -10.26 4.13 -1.64
N ILE A 6 -10.56 2.96 -1.08
CA ILE A 6 -11.92 2.53 -0.76
C ILE A 6 -12.40 3.16 0.56
N ASN A 7 -11.52 3.21 1.56
CA ASN A 7 -11.82 3.78 2.87
C ASN A 7 -10.73 4.77 3.29
N PRO A 8 -10.89 6.08 3.00
CA PRO A 8 -9.88 7.10 3.28
C PRO A 8 -9.60 7.31 4.78
N ARG A 9 -10.44 6.78 5.68
CA ARG A 9 -10.21 6.81 7.14
C ARG A 9 -9.25 5.71 7.61
N THR A 10 -8.86 4.79 6.72
CA THR A 10 -8.00 3.65 7.05
C THR A 10 -6.57 3.95 6.63
N GLU A 11 -5.68 4.20 7.57
CA GLU A 11 -4.25 4.44 7.31
C GLU A 11 -3.49 3.13 7.00
N SER A 12 -3.96 2.00 7.54
CA SER A 12 -3.32 0.69 7.45
C SER A 12 -4.35 -0.42 7.25
N VAL A 13 -3.90 -1.60 6.87
CA VAL A 13 -4.71 -2.84 6.88
C VAL A 13 -4.99 -3.31 8.31
N SER A 14 -4.22 -2.84 9.28
CA SER A 14 -4.41 -3.12 10.71
C SER A 14 -5.52 -2.24 11.28
N MET A 15 -6.65 -2.84 11.64
CA MET A 15 -7.79 -2.11 12.21
C MET A 15 -7.88 -2.32 13.73
N PRO A 16 -8.03 -1.23 14.53
CA PRO A 16 -8.14 -1.34 15.99
C PRO A 16 -9.27 -2.27 16.45
N LYS A 17 -10.41 -2.26 15.75
CA LYS A 17 -11.55 -3.12 16.09
C LYS A 17 -11.26 -4.61 15.93
N MET A 18 -10.38 -4.99 14.99
CA MET A 18 -9.97 -6.39 14.80
C MET A 18 -9.04 -6.84 15.92
N LYS A 19 -8.18 -5.95 16.42
CA LYS A 19 -7.28 -6.24 17.55
C LYS A 19 -8.01 -6.58 18.85
N GLN A 20 -9.23 -6.07 19.02
CA GLN A 20 -10.06 -6.31 20.23
C GLN A 20 -10.84 -7.62 20.18
N LYS A 21 -10.95 -8.25 19.02
CA LYS A 21 -11.71 -9.50 18.84
C LYS A 21 -10.90 -10.71 19.36
N THR A 22 -11.63 -11.72 19.82
CA THR A 22 -11.05 -13.02 20.16
C THR A 22 -10.68 -13.82 18.91
N ASP A 23 -9.85 -14.84 19.06
CA ASP A 23 -9.46 -15.71 17.95
C ASP A 23 -10.65 -16.43 17.31
N ASN A 24 -11.67 -16.80 18.13
CA ASN A 24 -12.89 -17.41 17.62
C ASN A 24 -13.71 -16.42 16.76
N GLU A 25 -13.87 -15.19 17.22
CA GLU A 25 -14.54 -14.13 16.45
C GLU A 25 -13.82 -13.82 15.14
N ILE A 26 -12.46 -13.83 15.15
CA ILE A 26 -11.68 -13.70 13.92
C ILE A 26 -11.97 -14.88 12.98
N LYS A 27 -11.98 -16.12 13.48
CA LYS A 27 -12.31 -17.31 12.66
C LYS A 27 -13.70 -17.23 12.04
N GLU A 28 -14.70 -16.74 12.79
CA GLU A 28 -16.04 -16.53 12.26
C GLU A 28 -16.06 -15.51 11.12
N LEU A 29 -15.32 -14.41 11.26
CA LEU A 29 -15.18 -13.40 10.21
C LEU A 29 -14.45 -13.93 8.97
N LEU A 30 -13.51 -14.87 9.12
CA LEU A 30 -12.85 -15.52 7.99
C LEU A 30 -13.81 -16.34 7.12
N LEU A 31 -14.85 -16.91 7.71
CA LEU A 31 -15.90 -17.65 7.01
C LEU A 31 -16.87 -16.73 6.26
N GLY A 32 -17.03 -15.49 6.71
CA GLY A 32 -17.86 -14.48 6.06
C GLY A 32 -17.32 -14.01 4.73
N SER A 33 -18.14 -13.33 3.94
CA SER A 33 -17.75 -12.73 2.64
C SER A 33 -18.14 -11.26 2.59
N ASP A 34 -17.88 -10.52 3.67
CA ASP A 34 -18.14 -9.09 3.78
C ASP A 34 -16.92 -8.23 3.39
N ASP A 35 -17.13 -6.93 3.33
CA ASP A 35 -16.12 -5.92 2.99
C ASP A 35 -15.02 -5.78 4.06
N GLU A 36 -15.26 -6.25 5.27
CA GLU A 36 -14.29 -6.22 6.37
C GLU A 36 -13.41 -7.45 6.45
N ARG A 37 -13.70 -8.49 5.69
CA ARG A 37 -12.98 -9.76 5.69
C ARG A 37 -11.47 -9.62 5.51
N ILE A 38 -11.02 -8.69 4.66
CA ILE A 38 -9.59 -8.45 4.43
C ILE A 38 -8.85 -8.06 5.71
N PHE A 39 -9.51 -7.31 6.60
CA PHE A 39 -8.93 -6.88 7.88
C PHE A 39 -8.87 -8.03 8.89
N ALA A 40 -9.87 -8.92 8.87
CA ALA A 40 -9.85 -10.14 9.67
C ALA A 40 -8.75 -11.10 9.21
N VAL A 41 -8.56 -11.28 7.89
CA VAL A 41 -7.45 -12.06 7.31
C VAL A 41 -6.10 -11.49 7.74
N TYR A 42 -5.92 -10.17 7.66
CA TYR A 42 -4.69 -9.52 8.09
C TYR A 42 -4.42 -9.73 9.59
N GLU A 43 -5.44 -9.57 10.44
CA GLU A 43 -5.31 -9.77 11.88
C GLU A 43 -4.99 -11.23 12.23
N ALA A 44 -5.60 -12.20 11.54
CA ALA A 44 -5.28 -13.63 11.72
C ALA A 44 -3.81 -13.91 11.39
N ILE A 45 -3.31 -13.37 10.27
CA ILE A 45 -1.91 -13.49 9.87
C ILE A 45 -0.98 -12.88 10.94
N ARG A 46 -1.33 -11.67 11.42
CA ARG A 46 -0.55 -10.95 12.44
C ARG A 46 -0.47 -11.72 13.77
N ARG A 47 -1.52 -12.47 14.11
CA ARG A 47 -1.55 -13.37 15.29
C ARG A 47 -0.83 -14.69 15.08
N GLY A 48 -0.34 -14.96 13.88
CA GLY A 48 0.40 -16.18 13.56
C GLY A 48 -0.48 -17.40 13.23
N PHE A 49 -1.71 -17.19 12.78
CA PHE A 49 -2.53 -18.29 12.26
C PHE A 49 -1.86 -18.90 11.04
N ASP A 50 -1.97 -20.21 10.90
CA ASP A 50 -1.41 -20.91 9.74
C ASP A 50 -2.10 -20.45 8.44
N LEU A 51 -1.28 -20.12 7.44
CA LEU A 51 -1.80 -19.69 6.13
C LEU A 51 -2.64 -20.78 5.46
N ALA A 52 -2.33 -22.05 5.67
CA ALA A 52 -3.15 -23.15 5.15
C ALA A 52 -4.53 -23.21 5.83
N GLU A 53 -4.60 -22.95 7.14
CA GLU A 53 -5.87 -22.81 7.86
C GLU A 53 -6.68 -21.61 7.29
N ILE A 54 -6.06 -20.44 7.17
CA ILE A 54 -6.71 -19.25 6.61
C ILE A 54 -7.20 -19.53 5.19
N GLN A 55 -6.39 -20.16 4.34
CA GLN A 55 -6.78 -20.54 2.99
C GLN A 55 -7.98 -21.49 2.99
N SER A 56 -8.00 -22.48 3.87
CA SER A 56 -9.10 -23.45 3.95
C SER A 56 -10.44 -22.80 4.31
N LEU A 57 -10.41 -21.82 5.22
CA LEU A 57 -11.58 -21.07 5.68
C LEU A 57 -12.06 -20.02 4.64
N THR A 58 -11.12 -19.30 4.04
CA THR A 58 -11.42 -18.14 3.21
C THR A 58 -11.51 -18.45 1.73
N ARG A 59 -10.89 -19.52 1.27
CA ARG A 59 -10.67 -19.87 -0.15
C ARG A 59 -9.83 -18.82 -0.90
N ILE A 60 -9.13 -17.93 -0.19
CA ILE A 60 -8.21 -16.96 -0.79
C ILE A 60 -6.93 -17.71 -1.17
N ASP A 61 -6.44 -17.46 -2.40
CA ASP A 61 -5.21 -18.09 -2.88
C ASP A 61 -4.01 -17.70 -2.00
N ASN A 62 -3.12 -18.67 -1.79
CA ASN A 62 -1.94 -18.53 -0.95
C ASN A 62 -0.99 -17.43 -1.39
N TYR A 63 -0.99 -17.11 -2.69
CA TYR A 63 -0.22 -15.97 -3.21
C TYR A 63 -0.61 -14.66 -2.52
N TYR A 64 -1.92 -14.37 -2.42
CA TYR A 64 -2.40 -13.14 -1.76
C TYR A 64 -2.18 -13.17 -0.25
N LEU A 65 -2.37 -14.32 0.40
CA LEU A 65 -2.09 -14.48 1.83
C LEU A 65 -0.61 -14.23 2.14
N THR A 66 0.29 -14.74 1.30
CA THR A 66 1.73 -14.48 1.43
C THR A 66 2.06 -12.99 1.26
N LYS A 67 1.40 -12.28 0.33
CA LYS A 67 1.60 -10.83 0.17
C LYS A 67 1.13 -10.05 1.41
N LEU A 68 0.01 -10.43 2.00
CA LEU A 68 -0.45 -9.82 3.26
C LEU A 68 0.50 -10.15 4.42
N LYS A 69 1.04 -11.37 4.46
CA LYS A 69 2.04 -11.76 5.45
C LYS A 69 3.30 -10.90 5.35
N ASN A 70 3.78 -10.60 4.15
CA ASN A 70 4.94 -9.71 3.98
C ASN A 70 4.71 -8.32 4.58
N ILE A 71 3.48 -7.80 4.51
CA ILE A 71 3.10 -6.53 5.14
C ILE A 71 3.10 -6.68 6.66
N ALA A 72 2.51 -7.76 7.19
CA ALA A 72 2.46 -8.01 8.64
C ALA A 72 3.86 -8.23 9.25
N ASP A 73 4.71 -8.98 8.57
CA ASP A 73 6.10 -9.21 9.00
C ASP A 73 6.90 -7.90 9.01
N THR A 74 6.67 -7.02 8.02
CA THR A 74 7.31 -5.70 7.96
C THR A 74 6.80 -4.78 9.08
N GLU A 75 5.49 -4.78 9.37
CA GLU A 75 4.92 -4.04 10.51
C GLU A 75 5.54 -4.49 11.82
N THR A 76 5.69 -5.81 12.02
CA THR A 76 6.32 -6.39 13.21
C THR A 76 7.80 -6.00 13.30
N SER A 77 8.52 -6.05 12.18
CA SER A 77 9.94 -5.67 12.13
C SER A 77 10.14 -4.20 12.48
N LEU A 78 9.28 -3.30 12.00
CA LEU A 78 9.29 -1.87 12.35
C LEU A 78 9.07 -1.66 13.86
N GLY A 79 8.22 -2.46 14.50
CA GLY A 79 8.02 -2.39 15.95
C GLY A 79 9.22 -2.85 16.79
N ASN A 80 10.13 -3.63 16.20
CA ASN A 80 11.33 -4.14 16.85
C ASN A 80 12.58 -3.27 16.62
N GLY A 81 12.53 -2.30 15.71
CA GLY A 81 13.63 -1.39 15.42
C GLY A 81 13.50 -0.73 14.07
N PHE A 82 14.23 0.37 13.89
CA PHE A 82 14.22 1.19 12.68
C PHE A 82 15.57 1.14 11.96
N SER A 83 15.55 0.97 10.65
CA SER A 83 16.73 1.08 9.78
C SER A 83 16.33 1.65 8.43
N GLY A 84 17.30 2.22 7.68
CA GLY A 84 17.06 2.77 6.35
C GLY A 84 16.50 1.73 5.36
N ASP A 85 17.03 0.51 5.38
CA ASP A 85 16.58 -0.58 4.52
C ASP A 85 15.14 -1.01 4.85
N LEU A 86 14.83 -1.09 6.14
CA LEU A 86 13.48 -1.44 6.58
C LEU A 86 12.48 -0.33 6.25
N TYR A 87 12.90 0.93 6.36
CA TYR A 87 12.11 2.08 5.94
C TYR A 87 11.82 2.04 4.44
N PHE A 88 12.85 1.84 3.60
CA PHE A 88 12.67 1.71 2.15
C PHE A 88 11.71 0.56 1.80
N ARG A 89 11.90 -0.62 2.41
CA ARG A 89 11.00 -1.76 2.24
C ARG A 89 9.56 -1.44 2.63
N ALA A 90 9.35 -0.74 3.74
CA ALA A 90 8.02 -0.33 4.17
C ALA A 90 7.38 0.64 3.17
N LYS A 91 8.15 1.60 2.63
CA LYS A 91 7.67 2.52 1.58
C LYS A 91 7.26 1.76 0.32
N THR A 92 8.05 0.79 -0.13
CA THR A 92 7.75 -0.07 -1.29
C THR A 92 6.45 -0.86 -1.09
N LEU A 93 6.20 -1.32 0.14
CA LEU A 93 4.95 -2.00 0.51
C LEU A 93 3.77 -1.04 0.71
N GLY A 94 3.98 0.27 0.63
CA GLY A 94 2.96 1.30 0.68
C GLY A 94 2.61 1.82 2.06
N PHE A 95 3.50 1.65 3.06
CA PHE A 95 3.34 2.31 4.37
C PHE A 95 3.47 3.82 4.22
N LEU A 96 2.64 4.56 4.95
CA LEU A 96 2.78 6.01 5.10
C LEU A 96 3.89 6.34 6.11
N ASP A 97 4.58 7.46 5.94
CA ASP A 97 5.55 7.94 6.92
C ASP A 97 4.91 8.09 8.30
N SER A 98 3.73 8.71 8.37
CA SER A 98 2.96 8.83 9.62
C SER A 98 2.63 7.49 10.29
N THR A 99 2.44 6.43 9.50
CA THR A 99 2.20 5.07 10.05
C THR A 99 3.50 4.48 10.58
N ILE A 100 4.62 4.67 9.87
CA ILE A 100 5.93 4.19 10.29
C ILE A 100 6.35 4.90 11.57
N GLU A 101 6.22 6.23 11.66
CA GLU A 101 6.49 7.02 12.86
C GLU A 101 5.66 6.56 14.08
N LYS A 102 4.37 6.25 13.86
CA LYS A 102 3.49 5.71 14.91
C LYS A 102 3.94 4.33 15.42
N ILE A 103 4.50 3.49 14.54
CA ILE A 103 4.95 2.14 14.90
C ILE A 103 6.31 2.19 15.60
N THR A 104 7.24 2.97 15.06
CA THR A 104 8.64 3.04 15.55
C THR A 104 8.83 4.00 16.71
N GLY A 105 7.97 5.02 16.81
CA GLY A 105 8.17 6.15 17.73
C GLY A 105 9.24 7.13 17.28
N GLU A 106 9.82 6.96 16.09
CA GLU A 106 10.88 7.81 15.54
C GLU A 106 10.33 8.76 14.47
N GLU A 107 10.82 10.00 14.44
CA GLU A 107 10.47 11.00 13.43
C GLU A 107 11.30 10.80 12.16
N ILE A 108 10.64 10.82 11.02
CA ILE A 108 11.28 10.70 9.70
C ILE A 108 11.68 12.09 9.20
N SER A 109 12.91 12.51 9.50
CA SER A 109 13.44 13.81 9.11
C SER A 109 13.74 13.94 7.61
N ALA A 110 13.97 12.82 6.91
CA ALA A 110 14.30 12.79 5.49
C ALA A 110 13.41 11.75 4.74
N PRO A 111 12.18 12.12 4.37
CA PRO A 111 11.28 11.21 3.69
C PRO A 111 11.77 10.84 2.30
N ILE A 112 11.68 9.55 1.94
CA ILE A 112 11.99 9.06 0.61
C ILE A 112 10.92 9.55 -0.38
N ALA A 113 11.33 10.27 -1.41
CA ALA A 113 10.46 10.70 -2.48
C ALA A 113 10.14 9.55 -3.44
N ALA A 114 8.87 9.43 -3.85
CA ALA A 114 8.50 8.49 -4.89
C ALA A 114 9.01 8.92 -6.26
N GLY A 115 9.39 7.95 -7.09
CA GLY A 115 9.57 8.13 -8.53
C GLY A 115 8.23 8.16 -9.27
N TYR A 116 8.22 8.69 -10.48
CA TYR A 116 7.05 8.72 -11.34
C TYR A 116 7.41 8.16 -12.71
N ASN A 117 6.74 7.09 -13.10
CA ASN A 117 6.95 6.40 -14.36
C ASN A 117 5.69 6.44 -15.20
N THR A 118 5.86 6.42 -16.53
CA THR A 118 4.75 6.47 -17.48
C THR A 118 4.02 5.13 -17.54
N VAL A 119 2.69 5.21 -17.72
CA VAL A 119 1.88 4.03 -18.00
C VAL A 119 1.81 3.86 -19.51
N ASP A 120 2.34 2.76 -20.02
CA ASP A 120 2.10 2.37 -21.41
C ASP A 120 0.69 1.79 -21.55
N THR A 121 -0.23 2.64 -22.05
CA THR A 121 -1.63 2.26 -22.26
C THR A 121 -1.88 1.56 -23.61
N CYS A 122 -0.86 1.48 -24.46
CA CYS A 122 -0.96 0.99 -25.82
C CYS A 122 -0.07 -0.24 -26.10
N ALA A 123 0.50 -0.86 -25.06
CA ALA A 123 1.38 -2.04 -25.17
C ALA A 123 2.54 -1.83 -26.18
N ALA A 124 3.10 -0.63 -26.23
CA ALA A 124 4.14 -0.19 -27.17
C ALA A 124 3.75 -0.26 -28.67
N GLU A 125 2.45 -0.46 -28.99
CA GLU A 125 2.00 -0.49 -30.39
C GLU A 125 1.86 0.91 -30.99
N PHE A 126 1.59 1.93 -30.17
CA PHE A 126 1.38 3.31 -30.60
C PHE A 126 1.97 4.30 -29.61
N ASP A 127 2.42 5.47 -30.10
CA ASP A 127 2.87 6.57 -29.26
C ASP A 127 1.71 7.09 -28.38
N VAL A 128 1.94 7.17 -27.08
CA VAL A 128 0.95 7.64 -26.10
C VAL A 128 0.83 9.15 -26.21
N LYS A 129 -0.31 9.65 -26.69
CA LYS A 129 -0.58 11.10 -26.84
C LYS A 129 -0.86 11.82 -25.51
N LYS A 130 -1.37 11.10 -24.49
CA LYS A 130 -1.67 11.63 -23.16
C LYS A 130 -0.99 10.74 -22.14
N PRO A 131 0.14 11.18 -21.55
CA PRO A 131 0.86 10.37 -20.58
C PRO A 131 0.06 10.27 -19.27
N TYR A 132 -0.15 9.04 -18.81
CA TYR A 132 -0.53 8.73 -17.45
C TYR A 132 0.71 8.34 -16.68
N PHE A 133 0.77 8.70 -15.40
CA PHE A 133 1.89 8.36 -14.54
C PHE A 133 1.40 7.56 -13.33
N TYR A 134 2.25 6.66 -12.86
CA TYR A 134 2.11 6.03 -11.56
C TYR A 134 3.33 6.36 -10.70
N SER A 135 3.14 6.39 -9.39
CA SER A 135 4.22 6.58 -8.44
C SER A 135 4.67 5.24 -7.86
N SER A 136 5.98 5.07 -7.75
CA SER A 136 6.61 3.91 -7.12
C SER A 136 7.83 4.33 -6.31
N PHE A 137 8.35 3.41 -5.51
CA PHE A 137 9.63 3.58 -4.80
C PHE A 137 10.72 2.72 -5.45
N ASP A 138 10.63 2.52 -6.74
CA ASP A 138 11.66 1.89 -7.55
C ASP A 138 12.79 2.88 -7.86
N GLU A 139 13.90 2.38 -8.44
CA GLU A 139 15.06 3.21 -8.76
C GLU A 139 14.81 4.17 -9.95
N ASP A 140 13.85 3.82 -10.80
CA ASP A 140 13.52 4.58 -11.99
C ASP A 140 12.60 5.77 -11.70
N ASN A 141 12.85 6.89 -12.38
CA ASN A 141 12.00 8.09 -12.36
C ASN A 141 12.02 8.77 -13.73
N GLU A 142 11.21 8.25 -14.64
CA GLU A 142 11.12 8.73 -16.03
C GLU A 142 10.69 10.20 -16.11
N ALA A 143 9.77 10.64 -15.22
CA ALA A 143 9.34 12.03 -15.20
C ALA A 143 10.47 12.99 -14.83
N ALA A 144 11.35 12.59 -13.91
CA ALA A 144 12.54 13.39 -13.56
C ALA A 144 13.57 13.40 -14.70
N MET A 145 13.78 12.26 -15.35
CA MET A 145 14.68 12.16 -16.53
C MET A 145 14.17 13.03 -17.67
N PHE A 146 12.86 12.95 -17.99
CA PHE A 146 12.25 13.81 -19.00
C PHE A 146 12.38 15.30 -18.66
N GLY A 147 12.14 15.67 -17.41
CA GLY A 147 12.25 17.06 -16.96
C GLY A 147 13.67 17.63 -17.06
N LYS A 148 14.69 16.77 -16.87
CA LYS A 148 16.11 17.16 -17.06
C LYS A 148 16.45 17.31 -18.54
N ALA A 149 15.96 16.39 -19.40
CA ALA A 149 16.20 16.42 -20.84
C ALA A 149 15.46 17.58 -21.54
N HIS A 150 14.32 18.02 -21.00
CA HIS A 150 13.46 19.07 -21.57
C HIS A 150 13.23 20.20 -20.57
N PRO A 151 14.26 21.02 -20.27
CA PRO A 151 14.11 22.13 -19.36
C PRO A 151 13.12 23.16 -19.90
N THR A 152 12.25 23.69 -19.03
CA THR A 152 11.25 24.69 -19.40
C THR A 152 11.19 25.81 -18.37
N SER A 153 11.02 27.05 -18.82
CA SER A 153 10.76 28.21 -17.98
C SER A 153 9.26 28.42 -17.67
N LYS A 154 8.39 27.60 -18.27
CA LYS A 154 6.94 27.68 -18.02
C LYS A 154 6.63 27.30 -16.58
N LYS A 155 5.68 28.04 -15.98
CA LYS A 155 5.15 27.69 -14.64
C LYS A 155 4.46 26.33 -14.70
N LYS A 156 4.75 25.47 -13.72
CA LYS A 156 4.09 24.18 -13.54
C LYS A 156 2.96 24.35 -12.55
N ILE A 157 1.77 23.85 -12.90
CA ILE A 157 0.58 23.90 -12.05
C ILE A 157 0.15 22.46 -11.78
N LEU A 158 0.06 22.11 -10.51
CA LEU A 158 -0.50 20.84 -10.08
C LEU A 158 -1.97 21.04 -9.70
N VAL A 159 -2.86 20.29 -10.34
CA VAL A 159 -4.27 20.24 -9.98
C VAL A 159 -4.52 18.94 -9.19
N VAL A 160 -4.97 19.09 -7.96
CA VAL A 160 -5.30 17.94 -7.09
C VAL A 160 -6.81 17.75 -7.11
N GLY A 161 -7.26 16.55 -7.50
CA GLY A 161 -8.68 16.23 -7.58
C GLY A 161 -8.90 14.71 -7.57
N SER A 162 -10.14 14.29 -7.38
CA SER A 162 -10.54 12.88 -7.31
C SER A 162 -10.51 12.17 -8.66
N GLY A 163 -10.33 12.91 -9.76
CA GLY A 163 -10.31 12.38 -11.12
C GLY A 163 -11.68 11.91 -11.63
N PRO A 164 -11.75 11.44 -12.89
CA PRO A 164 -13.01 11.06 -13.55
C PRO A 164 -13.62 9.74 -13.04
N THR A 165 -12.92 9.02 -12.17
CA THR A 165 -13.40 7.73 -11.62
C THR A 165 -14.32 7.89 -10.41
N SER A 166 -14.48 9.11 -9.91
CA SER A 166 -15.37 9.40 -8.77
C SER A 166 -16.72 9.88 -9.29
N ILE A 167 -17.73 9.01 -9.23
CA ILE A 167 -19.10 9.34 -9.62
C ILE A 167 -19.78 9.95 -8.39
N GLY A 168 -20.34 11.17 -8.53
CA GLY A 168 -21.18 11.77 -7.49
C GLY A 168 -20.47 12.68 -6.48
N LEU A 169 -19.36 13.29 -6.88
CA LEU A 169 -18.75 14.44 -6.19
C LEU A 169 -19.12 15.73 -6.88
#